data_4731f279c282b83885ca4f84bda8de3a
#
_entry.id   4731f279c282b83885ca4f84bda8de3a
#
_cell.length_a   1.000
_cell.length_b   1.000
_cell.length_c   1.000
_cell.angle_alpha   90.00
_cell.angle_beta   90.00
_cell.angle_gamma   90.00
#
_symmetry.space_group_name_H-M   'P 1'
#
loop_
_entity.id
_entity.type
_entity.pdbx_description
1 polymer ?
#
loop_
_entity_poly.entity_id
_entity_poly.type
_entity_poly.pdbx_seq_one_letter_code
_entity_poly.pdbx_strand_id
1 'polypeptide(L)' 'MVIELNQEEVDLLKALVDARVRGLGPEIHHTHARDFRDALERMREDLIQLLARLSQVAV' A
#
# COMPACT_ATOMS: atom_id res chain seq x y z
N MET A 1 -9.67 -17.11 0.78
CA MET A 1 -9.19 -16.91 2.15
C MET A 1 -10.03 -15.84 2.85
N VAL A 2 -10.48 -16.12 4.04
CA VAL A 2 -11.24 -15.19 4.87
C VAL A 2 -10.42 -14.89 6.12
N ILE A 3 -10.28 -13.61 6.45
CA ILE A 3 -9.60 -13.19 7.67
C ILE A 3 -10.52 -12.22 8.43
N GLU A 4 -10.66 -12.43 9.72
CA GLU A 4 -11.44 -11.55 10.57
C GLU A 4 -10.50 -10.57 11.29
N LEU A 5 -10.80 -9.29 11.16
CA LEU A 5 -10.01 -8.22 11.78
C LEU A 5 -10.93 -7.32 12.60
N ASN A 6 -10.42 -6.87 13.75
CA ASN A 6 -11.12 -5.85 14.50
C ASN A 6 -10.76 -4.45 13.97
N GLN A 7 -11.42 -3.41 14.48
CA GLN A 7 -11.21 -2.05 13.99
C GLN A 7 -9.78 -1.56 14.18
N GLU A 8 -9.16 -1.90 15.32
CA GLU A 8 -7.77 -1.50 15.59
C GLU A 8 -6.81 -2.13 14.59
N GLU A 9 -7.05 -3.39 14.23
CA GLU A 9 -6.22 -4.10 13.25
C GLU A 9 -6.40 -3.52 11.85
N VAL A 10 -7.61 -3.18 11.45
CA VAL A 10 -7.87 -2.51 10.17
C VAL A 10 -7.16 -1.17 10.13
N ASP A 11 -7.27 -0.38 11.20
CA ASP A 11 -6.62 0.93 11.28
C ASP A 11 -5.10 0.81 11.20
N LEU A 12 -4.53 -0.20 11.86
CA LEU A 12 -3.09 -0.46 11.81
C LEU A 12 -2.64 -0.82 10.39
N LEU A 13 -3.38 -1.68 9.71
CA LEU A 13 -3.08 -2.04 8.32
C LEU A 13 -3.13 -0.83 7.40
N LYS A 14 -4.15 0.01 7.57
CA LYS A 14 -4.27 1.25 6.78
C LYS A 14 -3.07 2.15 6.99
N ALA A 15 -2.63 2.30 8.23
CA ALA A 15 -1.47 3.12 8.56
C ALA A 15 -0.19 2.57 7.93
N LEU A 16 0.00 1.25 7.98
CA LEU A 16 1.17 0.60 7.39
C LEU A 16 1.19 0.73 5.87
N VAL A 17 0.06 0.51 5.23
CA VAL A 17 -0.05 0.63 3.77
C VAL A 17 0.18 2.07 3.34
N ASP A 18 -0.44 3.03 4.03
CA ASP A 18 -0.27 4.45 3.74
C ASP A 18 1.20 4.87 3.88
N ALA A 19 1.86 4.45 4.94
CA ALA A 19 3.27 4.76 5.16
C ALA A 19 4.14 4.19 4.04
N ARG A 20 3.85 2.97 3.56
CA ARG A 20 4.61 2.37 2.47
C ARG A 20 4.38 3.10 1.16
N VAL A 21 3.15 3.50 0.85
CA VAL A 21 2.83 4.29 -0.34
C VAL A 21 3.64 5.59 -0.35
N ARG A 22 3.67 6.29 0.78
CA ARG A 22 4.43 7.54 0.90
C ARG A 22 5.91 7.32 0.72
N GLY A 23 6.46 6.22 1.26
CA GLY A 23 7.86 5.89 1.13
C GLY A 23 8.27 5.49 -0.27
N LEU A 24 7.36 4.95 -1.08
CA LEU A 24 7.65 4.53 -2.44
C LEU A 24 7.91 5.69 -3.41
N GLY A 25 7.30 6.84 -3.17
CA GLY A 25 7.52 8.01 -4.02
C GLY A 25 9.00 8.36 -4.19
N PRO A 26 9.74 8.60 -3.09
CA PRO A 26 11.19 8.84 -3.17
C PRO A 26 11.98 7.69 -3.77
N GLU A 27 11.64 6.43 -3.42
CA GLU A 27 12.32 5.27 -3.98
C GLU A 27 12.17 5.23 -5.50
N ILE A 28 10.98 5.45 -6.01
CA ILE A 28 10.72 5.47 -7.46
C ILE A 28 11.51 6.59 -8.11
N HIS A 29 11.52 7.78 -7.50
CA HIS A 29 12.23 8.94 -8.03
C HIS A 29 13.74 8.70 -8.14
N HIS A 30 14.32 7.99 -7.16
CA HIS A 30 15.77 7.73 -7.12
C HIS A 30 16.19 6.42 -7.80
N THR A 31 15.25 5.67 -8.35
CA THR A 31 15.55 4.39 -9.01
C THR A 31 15.81 4.64 -10.50
N HIS A 32 16.99 4.26 -10.98
CA HIS A 32 17.40 4.46 -12.37
C HIS A 32 17.17 3.22 -13.25
N ALA A 33 17.14 2.03 -12.66
CA ALA A 33 16.86 0.80 -13.40
C ALA A 33 15.38 0.75 -13.76
N ARG A 34 15.09 0.77 -15.05
CA ARG A 34 13.72 0.89 -15.56
C ARG A 34 12.81 -0.25 -15.09
N ASP A 35 13.29 -1.49 -15.18
CA ASP A 35 12.48 -2.65 -14.80
C ASP A 35 12.16 -2.63 -13.30
N PHE A 36 13.12 -2.26 -12.48
CA PHE A 36 12.93 -2.14 -11.04
C PHE A 36 11.99 -0.98 -10.70
N ARG A 37 12.14 0.14 -11.39
CA ARG A 37 11.26 1.29 -11.23
C ARG A 37 9.82 0.94 -11.58
N ASP A 38 9.61 0.23 -12.69
CA ASP A 38 8.28 -0.21 -13.12
C ASP A 38 7.63 -1.13 -12.08
N ALA A 39 8.43 -2.02 -11.47
CA ALA A 39 7.96 -2.91 -10.41
C ALA A 39 7.53 -2.12 -9.17
N LEU A 40 8.29 -1.09 -8.79
CA LEU A 40 7.93 -0.23 -7.67
C LEU A 40 6.66 0.58 -7.95
N GLU A 41 6.50 1.09 -9.16
CA GLU A 41 5.30 1.83 -9.56
C GLU A 41 4.06 0.93 -9.51
N ARG A 42 4.19 -0.31 -9.96
CA ARG A 42 3.11 -1.29 -9.89
C ARG A 42 2.75 -1.62 -8.44
N MET A 43 3.75 -1.82 -7.60
CA MET A 43 3.53 -2.07 -6.18
C MET A 43 2.78 -0.90 -5.53
N ARG A 44 3.19 0.33 -5.85
CA ARG A 44 2.55 1.53 -5.33
C ARG A 44 1.08 1.57 -5.73
N GLU A 45 0.78 1.30 -7.00
CA GLU A 45 -0.59 1.29 -7.50
C GLU A 45 -1.44 0.23 -6.79
N ASP A 46 -0.90 -0.97 -6.62
CA ASP A 46 -1.60 -2.05 -5.93
C ASP A 46 -1.88 -1.68 -4.46
N LEU A 47 -0.92 -1.03 -3.81
CA LEU A 47 -1.10 -0.60 -2.42
C LEU A 47 -2.13 0.52 -2.30
N ILE A 48 -2.19 1.44 -3.26
CA ILE A 48 -3.20 2.50 -3.28
C ILE A 48 -4.60 1.87 -3.41
N GLN A 49 -4.76 0.89 -4.29
CA GLN A 49 -6.03 0.19 -4.44
C GLN A 49 -6.41 -0.58 -3.16
N LEU A 50 -5.44 -1.24 -2.54
CA LEU A 50 -5.67 -1.94 -1.29
C LEU A 50 -6.10 -0.97 -0.18
N LEU A 51 -5.45 0.19 -0.08
CA LEU A 51 -5.80 1.20 0.90
C LEU A 51 -7.24 1.68 0.71
N ALA A 52 -7.66 1.90 -0.53
CA ALA A 52 -9.03 2.28 -0.83
C ALA A 52 -10.03 1.20 -0.38
N ARG A 53 -9.70 -0.07 -0.59
CA ARG A 53 -10.55 -1.18 -0.15
C ARG A 53 -10.60 -1.29 1.38
N LEU A 54 -9.47 -1.12 2.04
CA LEU A 54 -9.42 -1.13 3.51
C LEU A 54 -10.24 0.00 4.11
N SER A 55 -10.32 1.14 3.44
CA SER A 55 -11.12 2.28 3.90
C SER A 55 -12.63 2.03 3.82
N GLN A 56 -13.05 1.00 3.08
CA GLN A 56 -14.45 0.62 2.93
C GLN A 56 -14.86 -0.54 3.85
N VAL A 57 -13.91 -1.10 4.60
CA VAL A 57 -14.20 -2.23 5.49
C VAL A 57 -15.05 -1.75 6.66
N ALA A 58 -16.20 -2.41 6.86
CA ALA A 58 -17.06 -2.20 8.01
C ALA A 58 -16.75 -3.27 9.05
N VAL A 59 -16.42 -2.86 10.26
CA VAL A 59 -16.05 -3.76 11.35
C VAL A 59 -16.95 -3.54 12.57
#